data_61bb567049550c2905e1231d9f4047c3
#
_entry.id   61bb567049550c2905e1231d9f4047c3
#
_cell.length_a   1.000
_cell.length_b   1.000
_cell.length_c   1.000
_cell.angle_alpha   90.00
_cell.angle_beta   90.00
_cell.angle_gamma   90.00
#
_symmetry.space_group_name_H-M   'P 1'
#
loop_
_entity.id
_entity.type
_entity.pdbx_description
1 polymer ?
#
loop_
_entity_poly.entity_id
_entity_poly.type
_entity_poly.pdbx_seq_one_letter_code
_entity_poly.pdbx_strand_id
1 'polypeptide(L)'
;MKVLQLIAAVSLLAVSLFAADVSGTWSGDVKLPNGQLLPFVAHLKQDGGKITGKLDGINGAPDVEILNGKIDGDTVTFQGVRKINGADVKFNYTAKASGDMLDFKIVREDGQGPPLGTLTIRKGN
;
A
#
# COMPACT_ATOMS: atom_id res chain seq x y z
N MET A 1 -16.77 -42.10 -7.13
CA MET A 1 -15.46 -42.18 -7.71
C MET A 1 -15.11 -40.92 -8.48
N LYS A 2 -15.94 -40.59 -9.43
CA LYS A 2 -15.67 -39.39 -10.24
C LYS A 2 -15.77 -38.11 -9.45
N VAL A 3 -16.52 -38.15 -8.41
CA VAL A 3 -16.70 -36.99 -7.53
C VAL A 3 -15.38 -36.52 -6.90
N LEU A 4 -14.50 -37.47 -6.63
CA LEU A 4 -13.22 -37.10 -6.01
C LEU A 4 -12.38 -36.19 -6.89
N GLN A 5 -12.44 -36.38 -8.16
CA GLN A 5 -11.67 -35.59 -9.09
C GLN A 5 -12.15 -34.15 -9.13
N LEU A 6 -13.44 -33.95 -9.00
CA LEU A 6 -13.99 -32.60 -8.98
C LEU A 6 -13.56 -31.84 -7.75
N ILE A 7 -13.47 -32.53 -6.63
CA ILE A 7 -13.06 -31.91 -5.39
C ILE A 7 -11.65 -31.40 -5.50
N ALA A 8 -10.76 -32.15 -6.11
CA ALA A 8 -9.39 -31.72 -6.28
C ALA A 8 -9.29 -30.44 -7.10
N ALA A 9 -10.09 -30.32 -8.14
CA ALA A 9 -10.08 -29.12 -8.97
C ALA A 9 -10.48 -27.89 -8.19
N VAL A 10 -11.46 -28.02 -7.31
CA VAL A 10 -11.89 -26.89 -6.49
C VAL A 10 -10.80 -26.43 -5.54
N SER A 11 -10.06 -27.38 -5.01
CA SER A 11 -8.97 -27.03 -4.11
C SER A 11 -7.91 -26.18 -4.79
N LEU A 12 -7.59 -26.49 -6.03
CA LEU A 12 -6.61 -25.73 -6.77
C LEU A 12 -7.05 -24.28 -7.00
N LEU A 13 -8.33 -24.10 -7.28
CA LEU A 13 -8.87 -22.76 -7.48
C LEU A 13 -8.74 -21.92 -6.22
N ALA A 14 -9.00 -22.54 -5.06
CA ALA A 14 -8.87 -21.82 -3.81
C ALA A 14 -7.45 -21.31 -3.58
N VAL A 15 -6.47 -22.10 -3.95
CA VAL A 15 -5.07 -21.71 -3.78
C VAL A 15 -4.73 -20.53 -4.69
N SER A 16 -5.27 -20.52 -5.90
CA SER A 16 -4.93 -19.45 -6.84
C SER A 16 -5.49 -18.10 -6.47
N LEU A 17 -6.40 -18.05 -5.50
CA LEU A 17 -6.95 -16.78 -5.03
C LEU A 17 -6.03 -16.05 -4.07
N PHE A 18 -4.99 -16.69 -3.57
CA PHE A 18 -4.02 -15.98 -2.76
C PHE A 18 -3.28 -15.01 -3.63
N ALA A 19 -3.56 -13.78 -3.38
CA ALA A 19 -3.11 -12.68 -4.18
C ALA A 19 -1.61 -12.47 -4.07
N ALA A 20 -1.13 -11.50 -4.77
CA ALA A 20 0.26 -11.11 -4.77
C ALA A 20 0.78 -10.89 -3.35
N ASP A 21 2.03 -11.23 -3.15
CA ASP A 21 2.75 -10.90 -1.93
C ASP A 21 3.35 -9.51 -2.14
N VAL A 22 2.90 -8.55 -1.34
CA VAL A 22 3.38 -7.18 -1.45
C VAL A 22 4.55 -6.89 -0.52
N SER A 23 5.11 -7.91 0.11
CA SER A 23 6.30 -7.71 0.95
C SER A 23 7.47 -7.21 0.10
N GLY A 24 8.20 -6.24 0.62
CA GLY A 24 9.36 -5.71 -0.06
C GLY A 24 9.44 -4.21 0.03
N THR A 25 10.37 -3.63 -0.70
CA THR A 25 10.58 -2.20 -0.77
C THR A 25 10.02 -1.67 -2.09
N TRP A 26 9.18 -0.67 -1.98
CA TRP A 26 8.50 -0.07 -3.13
C TRP A 26 8.86 1.41 -3.19
N SER A 27 9.14 1.93 -4.37
CA SER A 27 9.56 3.32 -4.50
C SER A 27 8.98 3.96 -5.74
N GLY A 28 8.83 5.29 -5.68
CA GLY A 28 8.36 6.12 -6.76
C GLY A 28 8.35 7.57 -6.31
N ASP A 29 7.76 8.44 -7.12
CA ASP A 29 7.68 9.85 -6.81
C ASP A 29 6.23 10.30 -6.72
N VAL A 30 5.93 11.07 -5.67
CA VAL A 30 4.63 11.74 -5.54
C VAL A 30 4.73 13.09 -6.24
N LYS A 31 3.80 13.37 -7.12
CA LYS A 31 3.71 14.68 -7.75
C LYS A 31 2.72 15.52 -6.97
N LEU A 32 3.23 16.61 -6.40
CA LEU A 32 2.40 17.56 -5.67
C LEU A 32 1.64 18.47 -6.64
N PRO A 33 0.56 19.13 -6.14
CA PRO A 33 -0.20 20.03 -7.00
C PRO A 33 0.63 21.14 -7.64
N ASN A 34 1.74 21.54 -7.00
CA ASN A 34 2.62 22.57 -7.55
C ASN A 34 3.61 22.02 -8.58
N GLY A 35 3.53 20.73 -8.92
CA GLY A 35 4.42 20.10 -9.87
C GLY A 35 5.69 19.54 -9.27
N GLN A 36 5.95 19.78 -8.00
CA GLN A 36 7.13 19.25 -7.31
C GLN A 36 7.03 17.76 -7.13
N LEU A 37 8.15 17.04 -7.31
CA LEU A 37 8.22 15.61 -7.07
C LEU A 37 8.87 15.34 -5.72
N LEU A 38 8.25 14.46 -4.94
CA LEU A 38 8.82 14.00 -3.68
C LEU A 38 9.03 12.50 -3.73
N PRO A 39 10.16 12.00 -3.21
CA PRO A 39 10.38 10.56 -3.17
C PRO A 39 9.39 9.90 -2.21
N PHE A 40 8.92 8.73 -2.60
CA PHE A 40 8.02 7.94 -1.77
C PHE A 40 8.57 6.52 -1.73
N VAL A 41 8.90 6.05 -0.54
CA VAL A 41 9.45 4.70 -0.36
C VAL A 41 8.65 4.01 0.74
N ALA A 42 8.13 2.85 0.41
CA ALA A 42 7.35 2.05 1.34
C ALA A 42 8.06 0.71 1.57
N HIS A 43 8.25 0.37 2.83
CA HIS A 43 8.78 -0.92 3.23
C HIS A 43 7.64 -1.73 3.80
N LEU A 44 7.18 -2.73 3.07
CA LEU A 44 5.97 -3.48 3.41
C LEU A 44 6.31 -4.90 3.80
N LYS A 45 5.58 -5.41 4.77
CA LYS A 45 5.63 -6.81 5.14
C LYS A 45 4.20 -7.33 5.21
N GLN A 46 3.95 -8.41 4.48
CA GLN A 46 2.63 -9.04 4.46
C GLN A 46 2.67 -10.31 5.29
N ASP A 47 1.67 -10.43 6.18
CA ASP A 47 1.49 -11.62 7.00
C ASP A 47 0.01 -11.98 6.95
N GLY A 48 -0.31 -12.93 6.08
CA GLY A 48 -1.71 -13.23 5.80
C GLY A 48 -2.40 -12.02 5.18
N GLY A 49 -3.46 -11.56 5.79
CA GLY A 49 -4.18 -10.37 5.34
C GLY A 49 -3.70 -9.08 5.97
N LYS A 50 -2.64 -9.12 6.77
CA LYS A 50 -2.16 -7.97 7.51
C LYS A 50 -0.92 -7.38 6.87
N ILE A 51 -0.84 -6.06 6.83
CA ILE A 51 0.29 -5.34 6.30
C ILE A 51 0.92 -4.51 7.41
N THR A 52 2.23 -4.63 7.57
CA THR A 52 3.01 -3.82 8.51
C THR A 52 4.19 -3.22 7.76
N GLY A 53 4.86 -2.27 8.39
CA GLY A 53 6.02 -1.66 7.82
C GLY A 53 6.08 -0.17 8.08
N LYS A 54 6.76 0.53 7.19
CA LYS A 54 6.96 1.97 7.34
C LYS A 54 7.13 2.65 6.00
N LEU A 55 6.88 3.95 6.00
CA LEU A 55 7.21 4.83 4.89
C LEU A 55 8.43 5.65 5.28
N ASP A 56 9.37 5.82 4.37
CA ASP A 56 10.55 6.63 4.66
C ASP A 56 10.16 8.10 4.86
N GLY A 57 10.83 8.75 5.81
CA GLY A 57 10.67 10.17 6.01
C GLY A 57 11.20 10.95 4.82
N ILE A 58 10.68 12.15 4.64
CA ILE A 58 11.04 13.02 3.52
C ILE A 58 11.71 14.27 4.10
N ASN A 59 12.81 14.68 3.48
CA ASN A 59 13.53 15.90 3.86
C ASN A 59 13.92 15.93 5.34
N GLY A 60 14.42 14.81 5.85
CA GLY A 60 14.86 14.72 7.24
C GLY A 60 13.77 14.48 8.25
N ALA A 61 12.53 14.35 7.81
CA ALA A 61 11.44 14.00 8.72
C ALA A 61 11.56 12.55 9.17
N PRO A 62 10.97 12.19 10.34
CA PRO A 62 10.99 10.80 10.77
C PRO A 62 10.19 9.89 9.86
N ASP A 63 10.55 8.61 9.87
CA ASP A 63 9.78 7.60 9.15
C ASP A 63 8.37 7.52 9.71
N VAL A 64 7.44 7.10 8.86
CA VAL A 64 6.02 6.99 9.20
C VAL A 64 5.67 5.52 9.36
N GLU A 65 5.18 5.15 10.53
CA GLU A 65 4.75 3.79 10.78
C GLU A 65 3.44 3.51 10.07
N ILE A 66 3.32 2.32 9.47
CA ILE A 66 2.07 1.89 8.85
C ILE A 66 1.13 1.42 9.95
N LEU A 67 -0.07 2.00 9.98
CA LEU A 67 -1.10 1.69 10.96
C LEU A 67 -2.29 1.04 10.26
N ASN A 68 -2.89 0.07 10.93
CA ASN A 68 -4.11 -0.59 10.45
C ASN A 68 -3.97 -1.12 9.01
N GLY A 69 -2.79 -1.64 8.70
CA GLY A 69 -2.52 -2.14 7.36
C GLY A 69 -3.18 -3.49 7.10
N LYS A 70 -3.79 -3.62 5.93
CA LYS A 70 -4.40 -4.87 5.51
C LYS A 70 -4.41 -4.97 4.00
N ILE A 71 -4.52 -6.20 3.53
CA ILE A 71 -4.68 -6.47 2.11
C ILE A 71 -5.90 -7.37 1.93
N ASP A 72 -6.73 -7.02 0.97
CA ASP A 72 -7.91 -7.78 0.62
C ASP A 72 -7.89 -7.97 -0.90
N GLY A 73 -7.62 -9.19 -1.34
CA GLY A 73 -7.39 -9.43 -2.75
C GLY A 73 -6.15 -8.70 -3.23
N ASP A 74 -6.33 -7.75 -4.11
CA ASP A 74 -5.25 -6.92 -4.64
C ASP A 74 -5.26 -5.49 -4.09
N THR A 75 -6.10 -5.22 -3.08
CA THR A 75 -6.24 -3.89 -2.51
C THR A 75 -5.56 -3.81 -1.15
N VAL A 76 -4.59 -2.92 -1.03
CA VAL A 76 -3.84 -2.65 0.19
C VAL A 76 -4.34 -1.34 0.78
N THR A 77 -4.66 -1.34 2.06
CA THR A 77 -5.05 -0.12 2.75
C THR A 77 -4.27 0.02 4.04
N PHE A 78 -3.89 1.23 4.37
CA PHE A 78 -3.27 1.53 5.66
C PHE A 78 -3.37 3.01 5.95
N GLN A 79 -2.95 3.38 7.14
CA GLN A 79 -2.93 4.76 7.59
C GLN A 79 -1.54 5.14 8.04
N GLY A 80 -1.24 6.42 7.99
CA GLY A 80 0.01 6.96 8.51
C GLY A 80 -0.20 8.37 9.02
N VAL A 81 0.60 8.76 9.99
CA VAL A 81 0.54 10.10 10.57
C VAL A 81 1.79 10.86 10.20
N ARG A 82 1.63 12.03 9.62
CA ARG A 82 2.74 12.91 9.30
C ARG A 82 2.56 14.24 10.02
N LYS A 83 3.69 14.85 10.38
CA LYS A 83 3.64 16.19 10.93
C LYS A 83 3.63 17.20 9.80
N ILE A 84 2.60 18.06 9.83
CA ILE A 84 2.48 19.14 8.86
C ILE A 84 2.30 20.43 9.63
N ASN A 85 3.25 21.34 9.49
CA ASN A 85 3.25 22.62 10.22
C ASN A 85 3.11 22.42 11.73
N GLY A 86 3.76 21.39 12.26
CA GLY A 86 3.75 21.09 13.69
C GLY A 86 2.54 20.32 14.18
N ALA A 87 1.59 20.01 13.32
CA ALA A 87 0.39 19.26 13.70
C ALA A 87 0.42 17.85 13.11
N ASP A 88 -0.10 16.91 13.86
CA ASP A 88 -0.23 15.53 13.37
C ASP A 88 -1.42 15.42 12.43
N VAL A 89 -1.14 14.96 11.22
CA VAL A 89 -2.18 14.76 10.20
C VAL A 89 -2.18 13.31 9.78
N LYS A 90 -3.34 12.68 9.89
CA LYS A 90 -3.50 11.28 9.51
C LYS A 90 -3.94 11.19 8.06
N PHE A 91 -3.29 10.30 7.32
CA PHE A 91 -3.60 10.05 5.92
C PHE A 91 -4.07 8.62 5.73
N ASN A 92 -5.01 8.44 4.82
CA ASN A 92 -5.46 7.13 4.37
C ASN A 92 -4.80 6.81 3.04
N TYR A 93 -4.18 5.65 2.97
CA TYR A 93 -3.51 5.17 1.78
C TYR A 93 -4.26 3.96 1.27
N THR A 94 -4.62 4.00 0.00
CA THR A 94 -5.25 2.87 -0.68
C THR A 94 -4.44 2.56 -1.92
N ALA A 95 -4.04 1.31 -2.08
CA ALA A 95 -3.23 0.91 -3.21
C ALA A 95 -3.82 -0.30 -3.89
N LYS A 96 -3.74 -0.33 -5.21
CA LYS A 96 -4.10 -1.50 -5.98
C LYS A 96 -2.82 -2.14 -6.50
N ALA A 97 -2.66 -3.43 -6.19
CA ALA A 97 -1.48 -4.19 -6.59
C ALA A 97 -1.67 -4.79 -7.98
N SER A 98 -0.67 -4.66 -8.83
CA SER A 98 -0.69 -5.20 -10.17
C SER A 98 0.74 -5.61 -10.53
N GLY A 99 1.06 -6.89 -10.36
CA GLY A 99 2.41 -7.37 -10.61
C GLY A 99 3.40 -6.73 -9.65
N ASP A 100 4.37 -6.02 -10.18
CA ASP A 100 5.39 -5.33 -9.38
C ASP A 100 5.09 -3.85 -9.19
N MET A 101 3.84 -3.44 -9.38
CA MET A 101 3.40 -2.05 -9.24
C MET A 101 2.31 -1.92 -8.19
N LEU A 102 2.33 -0.80 -7.49
CA LEU A 102 1.25 -0.39 -6.58
C LEU A 102 0.79 1.00 -6.99
N ASP A 103 -0.51 1.10 -7.30
CA ASP A 103 -1.12 2.38 -7.61
C ASP A 103 -1.77 2.92 -6.35
N PHE A 104 -1.24 4.02 -5.83
CA PHE A 104 -1.68 4.59 -4.57
C PHE A 104 -2.59 5.78 -4.77
N LYS A 105 -3.56 5.88 -3.89
CA LYS A 105 -4.36 7.07 -3.68
C LYS A 105 -4.19 7.49 -2.23
N ILE A 106 -3.85 8.75 -2.00
CA ILE A 106 -3.52 9.27 -0.67
C ILE A 106 -4.49 10.41 -0.35
N VAL A 107 -5.21 10.28 0.75
CA VAL A 107 -6.23 11.24 1.16
C VAL A 107 -6.11 11.53 2.64
N ARG A 108 -6.27 12.79 3.05
CA ARG A 108 -6.31 13.13 4.47
C ARG A 108 -7.57 12.56 5.09
N GLU A 109 -7.42 12.00 6.28
CA GLU A 109 -8.55 11.39 6.97
C GLU A 109 -9.63 12.41 7.33
N ASP A 110 -9.23 13.63 7.65
CA ASP A 110 -10.17 14.68 8.04
C ASP A 110 -10.90 15.29 6.84
N GLY A 111 -10.58 14.89 5.64
CA GLY A 111 -11.22 15.40 4.43
C GLY A 111 -10.85 16.83 4.07
N GLN A 112 -9.94 17.44 4.79
CA GLN A 112 -9.54 18.82 4.53
C GLN A 112 -8.44 18.87 3.49
N GLY A 113 -8.52 19.85 2.63
CA GLY A 113 -7.56 20.03 1.56
C GLY A 113 -7.77 19.05 0.42
N PRO A 114 -7.10 19.26 -0.70
CA PRO A 114 -7.22 18.36 -1.85
C PRO A 114 -6.50 17.04 -1.55
N PRO A 115 -6.92 15.94 -2.21
CA PRO A 115 -6.16 14.71 -2.14
C PRO A 115 -4.75 14.97 -2.67
N LEU A 116 -3.76 14.26 -2.11
CA LEU A 116 -2.39 14.40 -2.59
C LEU A 116 -2.21 13.83 -3.99
N GLY A 117 -3.26 13.20 -4.53
CA GLY A 117 -3.23 12.67 -5.86
C GLY A 117 -2.95 11.18 -5.89
N THR A 118 -2.56 10.71 -7.05
CA THR A 118 -2.23 9.30 -7.25
C THR A 118 -0.77 9.17 -7.59
N LEU A 119 -0.19 8.06 -7.22
CA LEU A 119 1.18 7.74 -7.62
C LEU A 119 1.31 6.24 -7.84
N THR A 120 2.20 5.88 -8.74
CA THR A 120 2.53 4.49 -9.00
C THR A 120 3.93 4.23 -8.47
N ILE A 121 4.07 3.23 -7.61
CA ILE A 121 5.38 2.83 -7.13
C ILE A 121 5.68 1.41 -7.58
N ARG A 122 6.96 1.11 -7.69
CA ARG A 122 7.43 -0.17 -8.19
C ARG A 122 8.25 -0.88 -7.13
N LYS A 123 8.16 -2.20 -7.17
CA LYS A 123 8.93 -3.04 -6.25
C LYS A 123 10.40 -2.98 -6.65
N GLY A 124 11.24 -2.69 -5.67
CA GLY A 124 12.67 -2.71 -5.86
C GLY A 124 13.25 -4.11 -5.74
N ASN A 125 14.48 -4.25 -6.18
CA ASN A 125 15.20 -5.52 -6.09
C ASN A 125 15.90 -5.66 -4.75
#